data_f52f91a9b20d2ffbc9c28bef7c9ca9c0
#
_entry.id   f52f91a9b20d2ffbc9c28bef7c9ca9c0
#
_cell.length_a   1.000
_cell.length_b   1.000
_cell.length_c   1.000
_cell.angle_alpha   90.00
_cell.angle_beta   90.00
_cell.angle_gamma   90.00
#
_symmetry.space_group_name_H-M   'P 1'
#
loop_
_entity.id
_entity.type
_entity.pdbx_description
1 polymer ?
#
loop_
_entity_poly.entity_id
_entity_poly.type
_entity_poly.pdbx_seq_one_letter_code
_entity_poly.pdbx_strand_id
1 'polypeptide(L)'
;DASAGRGDLASYAFDETSGGTFADASGRGLTATLRRTWGGPSHPGFLAAYPETQFIDLESRTTSDYTKVWAPYYTAHKILRGVLDAYLTTEDARALDLASGMCDWMYARLSKLPEATLQRMWGLFSSGEFGGIVEAICDLHAITGKAEHLALARLFDLDRLIDNAAANTDILDGLHANQHIPIFTGYLRLYDATGEQHYLDAARNFWGMVVPHRMYGIGGTSTGEFWKARDVIAGTISDTTAETCCAYNMLKLSRTLFFHEQQPKYMDYYERALYNQVLGSKQDRADAEKPLVTYFIGLTPGHVRDYTPKQGTTCCEGTGMESATKYQDSVYFKAADGSALYVNLYSPSQLNWTEKGVTVTQTTAFPREQSTTLTVGGGSAAFALRLRVPAWATAGFRVTVNGRAVSGTPTPGSYFTVSRTWRSGDKVRISMPFRLRVEKALDDPSLQTLFYGPVNLVGRSSATSHLQLGLYRNAGLSGDLLPSLTPVSGKPLHHTLAGTEFAPFFEGTEDPTHAYFKRSEPRVIFGNSDSGVANPAKSDGTTLLDEIWAGAPFSSKGALVTRVRSTVNAWVAAGRLSGADGQKVVRTAEQATYAP
;
A
#
# COMPACT_ATOMS: atom_id res chain seq x y z
N ASP A 1 1.65 -18.97 30.45
CA ASP A 1 0.83 -18.03 31.24
C ASP A 1 1.01 -16.58 30.75
N ALA A 2 0.52 -16.30 29.56
CA ALA A 2 0.42 -14.93 29.04
C ALA A 2 -1.04 -14.42 29.04
N SER A 3 -1.90 -15.03 29.81
CA SER A 3 -3.32 -14.69 29.91
C SER A 3 -3.67 -13.73 31.06
N ALA A 4 -2.70 -13.37 31.90
CA ALA A 4 -2.93 -12.44 32.99
C ALA A 4 -2.69 -10.99 32.56
N GLY A 5 -3.71 -10.33 31.94
CA GLY A 5 -3.63 -8.90 31.71
C GLY A 5 -4.48 -8.31 30.58
N ARG A 6 -5.10 -9.12 29.74
CA ARG A 6 -6.13 -8.65 28.79
C ARG A 6 -7.49 -9.03 29.35
N GLY A 7 -8.10 -8.11 30.07
CA GLY A 7 -9.49 -8.31 30.47
C GLY A 7 -10.37 -8.36 29.24
N ASP A 8 -11.06 -9.48 29.02
CA ASP A 8 -12.06 -9.59 27.97
C ASP A 8 -13.07 -8.47 28.13
N LEU A 9 -13.39 -7.77 27.04
CA LEU A 9 -14.45 -6.75 27.04
C LEU A 9 -15.80 -7.41 27.30
N ALA A 10 -16.05 -8.56 26.68
CA ALA A 10 -17.17 -9.45 26.90
C ALA A 10 -16.81 -10.84 26.36
N SER A 11 -17.40 -11.88 26.94
CA SER A 11 -17.24 -13.27 26.48
C SER A 11 -18.60 -13.93 26.43
N TYR A 12 -18.96 -14.53 25.28
CA TYR A 12 -20.24 -15.18 25.06
C TYR A 12 -20.01 -16.63 24.63
N ALA A 13 -20.52 -17.58 25.38
CA ALA A 13 -20.33 -19.01 25.08
C ALA A 13 -21.20 -19.49 23.90
N PHE A 14 -22.31 -18.80 23.60
CA PHE A 14 -23.29 -19.19 22.57
C PHE A 14 -23.86 -20.62 22.75
N ASP A 15 -23.92 -21.09 23.98
CA ASP A 15 -24.37 -22.44 24.35
C ASP A 15 -25.85 -22.49 24.83
N GLU A 16 -26.52 -21.35 24.84
CA GLU A 16 -27.95 -21.29 25.15
C GLU A 16 -28.79 -21.95 24.04
N THR A 17 -29.56 -22.94 24.41
CA THR A 17 -30.38 -23.72 23.46
C THR A 17 -31.70 -23.06 23.13
N SER A 18 -32.09 -21.99 23.82
CA SER A 18 -33.34 -21.24 23.61
C SER A 18 -33.22 -19.82 24.15
N GLY A 19 -33.96 -18.89 23.55
CA GLY A 19 -33.98 -17.48 23.94
C GLY A 19 -33.34 -16.58 22.91
N GLY A 20 -33.41 -15.28 23.13
CA GLY A 20 -32.81 -14.24 22.25
C GLY A 20 -31.67 -13.47 22.91
N THR A 21 -31.13 -13.98 24.02
CA THR A 21 -30.08 -13.31 24.79
C THR A 21 -28.99 -14.30 25.13
N PHE A 22 -27.73 -13.80 25.12
CA PHE A 22 -26.56 -14.55 25.53
C PHE A 22 -25.93 -13.86 26.72
N ALA A 23 -25.60 -14.64 27.75
CA ALA A 23 -24.98 -14.14 28.97
C ALA A 23 -23.49 -13.85 28.74
N ASP A 24 -23.02 -12.77 29.33
CA ASP A 24 -21.60 -12.43 29.34
C ASP A 24 -20.83 -13.29 30.35
N ALA A 25 -20.02 -14.21 29.86
CA ALA A 25 -19.17 -15.07 30.68
C ALA A 25 -17.92 -14.34 31.24
N SER A 26 -17.64 -13.10 30.80
CA SER A 26 -16.52 -12.30 31.34
C SER A 26 -16.78 -11.75 32.74
N GLY A 27 -18.00 -11.86 33.25
CA GLY A 27 -18.42 -11.36 34.55
C GLY A 27 -18.69 -9.86 34.60
N ARG A 28 -18.75 -9.17 33.47
CA ARG A 28 -19.04 -7.72 33.39
C ARG A 28 -20.53 -7.40 33.27
N GLY A 29 -21.38 -8.42 33.23
CA GLY A 29 -22.82 -8.26 33.19
C GLY A 29 -23.37 -7.71 31.87
N LEU A 30 -22.59 -7.77 30.80
CA LEU A 30 -23.04 -7.37 29.47
C LEU A 30 -23.89 -8.49 28.87
N THR A 31 -25.03 -8.16 28.27
CA THR A 31 -25.92 -9.13 27.65
C THR A 31 -25.99 -8.86 26.16
N ALA A 32 -25.60 -9.84 25.33
CA ALA A 32 -25.89 -9.79 23.91
C ALA A 32 -27.32 -10.22 23.65
N THR A 33 -28.04 -9.44 22.85
CA THR A 33 -29.41 -9.78 22.44
C THR A 33 -29.44 -10.09 20.96
N LEU A 34 -29.86 -11.31 20.62
CA LEU A 34 -30.13 -11.66 19.23
C LEU A 34 -31.45 -10.99 18.82
N ARG A 35 -31.37 -9.93 18.04
CA ARG A 35 -32.58 -9.35 17.43
C ARG A 35 -32.99 -10.24 16.26
N ARG A 36 -33.98 -11.08 16.47
CA ARG A 36 -34.63 -11.87 15.43
C ARG A 36 -35.37 -10.94 14.48
N THR A 37 -34.69 -10.48 13.44
CA THR A 37 -35.33 -9.86 12.26
C THR A 37 -35.34 -10.79 11.06
N TRP A 38 -34.79 -12.01 11.22
CA TRP A 38 -34.56 -12.95 10.13
C TRP A 38 -35.54 -14.09 10.20
N GLY A 39 -36.13 -14.47 9.08
CA GLY A 39 -36.82 -15.75 8.96
C GLY A 39 -35.90 -16.88 9.43
N GLY A 40 -36.46 -17.94 10.01
CA GLY A 40 -35.67 -19.08 10.51
C GLY A 40 -34.71 -19.61 9.45
N PRO A 41 -33.65 -20.34 9.85
CA PRO A 41 -32.73 -20.95 8.89
C PRO A 41 -33.52 -21.89 8.00
N SER A 42 -33.50 -21.61 6.73
CA SER A 42 -34.24 -22.35 5.73
C SER A 42 -33.54 -23.64 5.33
N HIS A 43 -32.18 -23.65 5.47
CA HIS A 43 -31.37 -24.80 5.06
C HIS A 43 -30.19 -25.03 6.02
N PRO A 44 -29.79 -26.30 6.20
CA PRO A 44 -28.62 -26.66 7.00
C PRO A 44 -27.34 -25.94 6.52
N GLY A 45 -26.56 -25.45 7.47
CA GLY A 45 -25.31 -24.72 7.20
C GLY A 45 -25.48 -23.24 6.88
N PHE A 46 -26.68 -22.74 6.63
CA PHE A 46 -26.91 -21.32 6.40
C PHE A 46 -26.57 -20.49 7.64
N LEU A 47 -25.58 -19.62 7.49
CA LEU A 47 -25.19 -18.61 8.48
C LEU A 47 -24.80 -17.32 7.76
N ALA A 48 -25.56 -16.25 7.97
CA ALA A 48 -25.29 -14.95 7.39
C ALA A 48 -25.89 -13.82 8.22
N ALA A 49 -25.47 -12.58 7.97
CA ALA A 49 -26.07 -11.39 8.57
C ALA A 49 -27.37 -10.97 7.87
N TYR A 50 -27.69 -11.55 6.72
CA TYR A 50 -28.88 -11.28 5.93
C TYR A 50 -29.76 -12.50 5.85
N PRO A 51 -31.06 -12.31 5.55
CA PRO A 51 -31.95 -13.44 5.23
C PRO A 51 -31.45 -14.20 3.99
N GLU A 52 -31.70 -15.49 3.94
CA GLU A 52 -31.36 -16.32 2.78
C GLU A 52 -31.98 -15.80 1.48
N THR A 53 -33.09 -15.10 1.56
CA THR A 53 -33.74 -14.46 0.41
C THR A 53 -32.85 -13.48 -0.32
N GLN A 54 -31.90 -12.82 0.35
CA GLN A 54 -30.92 -11.94 -0.30
C GLN A 54 -30.04 -12.70 -1.30
N PHE A 55 -29.67 -13.92 -0.96
CA PHE A 55 -28.89 -14.82 -1.83
C PHE A 55 -29.76 -15.37 -2.98
N ILE A 56 -31.01 -15.75 -2.67
CA ILE A 56 -31.98 -16.25 -3.65
C ILE A 56 -32.31 -15.16 -4.68
N ASP A 57 -32.60 -13.96 -4.21
CA ASP A 57 -32.97 -12.83 -5.06
C ASP A 57 -31.82 -12.44 -5.99
N LEU A 58 -30.56 -12.55 -5.55
CA LEU A 58 -29.38 -12.28 -6.38
C LEU A 58 -29.32 -13.18 -7.63
N GLU A 59 -29.73 -14.45 -7.50
CA GLU A 59 -29.69 -15.42 -8.60
C GLU A 59 -30.59 -15.06 -9.78
N SER A 60 -31.67 -14.33 -9.53
CA SER A 60 -32.62 -13.90 -10.56
C SER A 60 -32.37 -12.47 -11.07
N ARG A 61 -31.51 -11.69 -10.39
CA ARG A 61 -31.27 -10.30 -10.73
C ARG A 61 -30.49 -10.13 -12.03
N THR A 62 -30.91 -9.14 -12.80
CA THR A 62 -30.24 -8.72 -14.05
C THR A 62 -29.63 -7.33 -13.97
N THR A 63 -29.99 -6.56 -12.93
CA THR A 63 -29.50 -5.20 -12.68
C THR A 63 -29.17 -5.02 -11.21
N SER A 64 -28.18 -4.19 -10.92
CA SER A 64 -27.84 -3.81 -9.55
C SER A 64 -28.96 -2.99 -8.91
N ASP A 65 -29.35 -3.36 -7.70
CA ASP A 65 -30.25 -2.59 -6.86
C ASP A 65 -29.91 -2.90 -5.39
N TYR A 66 -28.94 -2.18 -4.88
CA TYR A 66 -28.42 -2.38 -3.53
C TYR A 66 -29.42 -2.03 -2.42
N THR A 67 -30.54 -1.38 -2.76
CA THR A 67 -31.63 -1.16 -1.79
C THR A 67 -32.44 -2.43 -1.51
N LYS A 68 -32.35 -3.42 -2.39
CA LYS A 68 -33.04 -4.72 -2.28
C LYS A 68 -32.10 -5.87 -2.00
N VAL A 69 -30.94 -5.92 -2.69
CA VAL A 69 -29.90 -6.93 -2.50
C VAL A 69 -28.56 -6.21 -2.40
N TRP A 70 -28.00 -6.19 -1.21
CA TRP A 70 -26.72 -5.55 -0.95
C TRP A 70 -25.66 -6.57 -0.52
N ALA A 71 -24.76 -6.92 -1.43
CA ALA A 71 -23.54 -7.68 -1.22
C ALA A 71 -23.65 -8.87 -0.24
N PRO A 72 -24.58 -9.83 -0.45
CA PRO A 72 -24.79 -10.91 0.53
C PRO A 72 -23.56 -11.81 0.68
N TYR A 73 -22.85 -12.12 -0.41
CA TYR A 73 -21.63 -12.93 -0.36
C TYR A 73 -20.43 -12.19 0.22
N TYR A 74 -20.34 -10.87 0.03
CA TYR A 74 -19.33 -10.04 0.70
C TYR A 74 -19.49 -10.09 2.23
N THR A 75 -20.71 -9.99 2.70
CA THR A 75 -20.99 -10.06 4.14
C THR A 75 -20.79 -11.48 4.68
N ALA A 76 -21.23 -12.50 3.94
CA ALA A 76 -20.95 -13.90 4.29
C ALA A 76 -19.45 -14.20 4.37
N HIS A 77 -18.63 -13.60 3.47
CA HIS A 77 -17.17 -13.69 3.54
C HIS A 77 -16.63 -13.23 4.90
N LYS A 78 -17.11 -12.09 5.41
CA LYS A 78 -16.62 -11.55 6.69
C LYS A 78 -16.94 -12.48 7.86
N ILE A 79 -18.12 -13.09 7.85
CA ILE A 79 -18.51 -14.08 8.87
C ILE A 79 -17.68 -15.35 8.72
N LEU A 80 -17.55 -15.89 7.51
CA LEU A 80 -16.76 -17.08 7.23
C LEU A 80 -15.30 -16.89 7.67
N ARG A 81 -14.69 -15.75 7.31
CA ARG A 81 -13.31 -15.46 7.70
C ARG A 81 -13.16 -15.36 9.21
N GLY A 82 -14.07 -14.64 9.89
CA GLY A 82 -14.03 -14.50 11.34
C GLY A 82 -14.20 -15.84 12.08
N VAL A 83 -15.10 -16.71 11.61
CA VAL A 83 -15.29 -18.06 12.17
C VAL A 83 -14.05 -18.92 11.93
N LEU A 84 -13.45 -18.84 10.73
CA LEU A 84 -12.22 -19.57 10.42
C LEU A 84 -11.03 -19.06 11.24
N ASP A 85 -10.91 -17.76 11.45
CA ASP A 85 -9.88 -17.16 12.31
C ASP A 85 -10.07 -17.57 13.79
N ALA A 86 -11.31 -17.71 14.25
CA ALA A 86 -11.60 -18.25 15.57
C ALA A 86 -11.07 -19.69 15.70
N TYR A 87 -11.32 -20.56 14.70
CA TYR A 87 -10.71 -21.90 14.69
C TYR A 87 -9.17 -21.87 14.69
N LEU A 88 -8.57 -21.06 13.81
CA LEU A 88 -7.12 -20.98 13.69
C LEU A 88 -6.43 -20.44 14.96
N THR A 89 -7.19 -19.68 15.78
CA THR A 89 -6.66 -19.11 17.02
C THR A 89 -6.88 -19.99 18.25
N THR A 90 -8.05 -20.67 18.30
CA THR A 90 -8.51 -21.40 19.49
C THR A 90 -8.51 -22.91 19.32
N GLU A 91 -8.39 -23.40 18.09
CA GLU A 91 -8.56 -24.83 17.71
C GLU A 91 -9.94 -25.40 18.07
N ASP A 92 -10.96 -24.52 18.27
CA ASP A 92 -12.32 -24.96 18.59
C ASP A 92 -13.00 -25.62 17.37
N ALA A 93 -13.22 -26.92 17.43
CA ALA A 93 -13.82 -27.68 16.34
C ALA A 93 -15.20 -27.18 15.92
N ARG A 94 -15.97 -26.56 16.83
CA ARG A 94 -17.28 -25.96 16.51
C ARG A 94 -17.15 -24.82 15.48
N ALA A 95 -16.09 -24.04 15.59
CA ALA A 95 -15.83 -22.97 14.61
C ALA A 95 -15.50 -23.56 13.23
N LEU A 96 -14.73 -24.64 13.17
CA LEU A 96 -14.47 -25.34 11.90
C LEU A 96 -15.74 -25.94 11.30
N ASP A 97 -16.58 -26.57 12.12
CA ASP A 97 -17.86 -27.14 11.70
C ASP A 97 -18.80 -26.06 11.13
N LEU A 98 -18.85 -24.88 11.77
CA LEU A 98 -19.64 -23.75 11.29
C LEU A 98 -19.11 -23.23 9.94
N ALA A 99 -17.79 -23.02 9.81
CA ALA A 99 -17.18 -22.59 8.56
C ALA A 99 -17.42 -23.60 7.43
N SER A 100 -17.27 -24.90 7.72
CA SER A 100 -17.54 -25.97 6.77
C SER A 100 -19.01 -26.00 6.36
N GLY A 101 -19.93 -25.88 7.33
CA GLY A 101 -21.36 -25.83 7.05
C GLY A 101 -21.76 -24.65 6.16
N MET A 102 -21.17 -23.47 6.37
CA MET A 102 -21.40 -22.31 5.49
C MET A 102 -20.97 -22.60 4.03
N CYS A 103 -19.81 -23.22 3.85
CA CYS A 103 -19.32 -23.57 2.52
C CYS A 103 -20.13 -24.70 1.89
N ASP A 104 -20.53 -25.72 2.64
CA ASP A 104 -21.38 -26.81 2.18
C ASP A 104 -22.74 -26.26 1.70
N TRP A 105 -23.33 -25.30 2.44
CA TRP A 105 -24.57 -24.62 2.02
C TRP A 105 -24.38 -23.82 0.73
N MET A 106 -23.31 -23.01 0.63
CA MET A 106 -23.02 -22.24 -0.58
C MET A 106 -22.80 -23.15 -1.79
N TYR A 107 -22.04 -24.24 -1.63
CA TYR A 107 -21.80 -25.20 -2.69
C TYR A 107 -23.09 -25.90 -3.17
N ALA A 108 -23.90 -26.40 -2.22
CA ALA A 108 -25.16 -27.05 -2.53
C ALA A 108 -26.13 -26.15 -3.31
N ARG A 109 -25.98 -24.84 -3.19
CA ARG A 109 -26.75 -23.83 -3.90
C ARG A 109 -26.12 -23.45 -5.25
N LEU A 110 -24.91 -22.94 -5.23
CA LEU A 110 -24.24 -22.36 -6.41
C LEU A 110 -23.91 -23.40 -7.47
N SER A 111 -23.59 -24.65 -7.08
CA SER A 111 -23.27 -25.72 -8.03
C SER A 111 -24.45 -26.15 -8.93
N LYS A 112 -25.67 -25.73 -8.59
CA LYS A 112 -26.88 -26.00 -9.40
C LYS A 112 -27.16 -24.90 -10.41
N LEU A 113 -26.49 -23.76 -10.32
CA LEU A 113 -26.74 -22.63 -11.20
C LEU A 113 -25.94 -22.78 -12.50
N PRO A 114 -26.54 -22.40 -13.64
CA PRO A 114 -25.78 -22.29 -14.87
C PRO A 114 -24.64 -21.28 -14.75
N GLU A 115 -23.51 -21.55 -15.39
CA GLU A 115 -22.35 -20.66 -15.42
C GLU A 115 -22.74 -19.22 -15.80
N ALA A 116 -23.53 -19.05 -16.86
CA ALA A 116 -24.02 -17.72 -17.28
C ALA A 116 -24.76 -16.96 -16.16
N THR A 117 -25.39 -17.68 -15.24
CA THR A 117 -26.05 -17.08 -14.07
C THR A 117 -25.00 -16.60 -13.06
N LEU A 118 -23.98 -17.40 -12.79
CA LEU A 118 -22.89 -17.05 -11.90
C LEU A 118 -22.14 -15.83 -12.43
N GLN A 119 -21.74 -15.84 -13.70
CA GLN A 119 -21.05 -14.71 -14.34
C GLN A 119 -21.86 -13.42 -14.30
N ARG A 120 -23.19 -13.51 -14.51
CA ARG A 120 -24.08 -12.36 -14.36
C ARG A 120 -24.14 -11.88 -12.92
N MET A 121 -24.28 -12.78 -11.94
CA MET A 121 -24.34 -12.43 -10.51
C MET A 121 -23.08 -11.66 -10.09
N TRP A 122 -21.92 -12.22 -10.37
CA TRP A 122 -20.61 -11.63 -9.99
C TRP A 122 -20.29 -10.33 -10.73
N GLY A 123 -20.88 -10.15 -11.91
CA GLY A 123 -20.76 -8.92 -12.69
C GLY A 123 -21.64 -7.76 -12.20
N LEU A 124 -22.57 -7.98 -11.28
CA LEU A 124 -23.43 -6.92 -10.74
C LEU A 124 -22.69 -6.06 -9.72
N PHE A 125 -22.58 -4.76 -10.00
CA PHE A 125 -22.00 -3.82 -9.06
C PHE A 125 -22.72 -3.85 -7.70
N SER A 126 -21.97 -3.87 -6.62
CA SER A 126 -22.45 -3.96 -5.23
C SER A 126 -23.28 -5.21 -4.92
N SER A 127 -24.38 -5.48 -5.62
CA SER A 127 -25.25 -6.64 -5.35
C SER A 127 -24.51 -7.97 -5.47
N GLY A 128 -23.65 -8.10 -6.48
CA GLY A 128 -22.87 -9.30 -6.76
C GLY A 128 -21.48 -9.32 -6.14
N GLU A 129 -21.15 -8.37 -5.31
CA GLU A 129 -19.84 -8.32 -4.65
C GLU A 129 -19.64 -9.53 -3.73
N PHE A 130 -18.51 -10.21 -3.88
CA PHE A 130 -18.11 -11.34 -3.03
C PHE A 130 -16.77 -11.15 -2.32
N GLY A 131 -16.09 -10.05 -2.59
CA GLY A 131 -14.84 -9.68 -1.91
C GLY A 131 -13.77 -10.75 -1.99
N GLY A 132 -13.14 -11.05 -0.85
CA GLY A 132 -12.10 -12.07 -0.73
C GLY A 132 -12.64 -13.45 -0.29
N ILE A 133 -13.89 -13.81 -0.58
CA ILE A 133 -14.49 -15.07 -0.09
C ILE A 133 -13.72 -16.29 -0.59
N VAL A 134 -13.16 -16.22 -1.80
CA VAL A 134 -12.33 -17.27 -2.40
C VAL A 134 -11.10 -17.58 -1.55
N GLU A 135 -10.45 -16.55 -0.98
CA GLU A 135 -9.32 -16.73 -0.07
C GLU A 135 -9.75 -17.56 1.16
N ALA A 136 -10.87 -17.20 1.79
CA ALA A 136 -11.36 -17.92 2.98
C ALA A 136 -11.78 -19.36 2.67
N ILE A 137 -12.42 -19.60 1.51
CA ILE A 137 -12.82 -20.94 1.08
C ILE A 137 -11.60 -21.81 0.80
N CYS A 138 -10.57 -21.30 0.13
CA CYS A 138 -9.34 -22.03 -0.15
C CYS A 138 -8.56 -22.34 1.15
N ASP A 139 -8.53 -21.40 2.10
CA ASP A 139 -7.92 -21.66 3.42
C ASP A 139 -8.68 -22.75 4.17
N LEU A 140 -10.01 -22.76 4.11
CA LEU A 140 -10.82 -23.84 4.68
C LEU A 140 -10.59 -25.18 3.97
N HIS A 141 -10.49 -25.17 2.63
CA HIS A 141 -10.15 -26.37 1.86
C HIS A 141 -8.80 -26.95 2.29
N ALA A 142 -7.79 -26.11 2.48
CA ALA A 142 -6.46 -26.55 2.94
C ALA A 142 -6.50 -27.24 4.32
N ILE A 143 -7.47 -26.89 5.19
CA ILE A 143 -7.64 -27.49 6.51
C ILE A 143 -8.48 -28.77 6.41
N THR A 144 -9.58 -28.73 5.67
CA THR A 144 -10.59 -29.82 5.67
C THR A 144 -10.29 -30.92 4.64
N GLY A 145 -9.57 -30.59 3.57
CA GLY A 145 -9.36 -31.47 2.42
C GLY A 145 -10.62 -31.76 1.58
N LYS A 146 -11.77 -31.12 1.88
CA LYS A 146 -13.02 -31.35 1.14
C LYS A 146 -12.94 -30.85 -0.28
N ALA A 147 -13.12 -31.70 -1.27
CA ALA A 147 -13.09 -31.36 -2.70
C ALA A 147 -14.17 -30.33 -3.07
N GLU A 148 -15.34 -30.40 -2.42
CA GLU A 148 -16.45 -29.49 -2.61
C GLU A 148 -16.10 -28.04 -2.27
N HIS A 149 -15.22 -27.80 -1.28
CA HIS A 149 -14.77 -26.46 -0.95
C HIS A 149 -13.90 -25.87 -2.07
N LEU A 150 -13.00 -26.66 -2.66
CA LEU A 150 -12.23 -26.20 -3.82
C LEU A 150 -13.11 -25.96 -5.03
N ALA A 151 -14.08 -26.86 -5.27
CA ALA A 151 -15.07 -26.70 -6.32
C ALA A 151 -15.92 -25.43 -6.11
N LEU A 152 -16.31 -25.15 -4.86
CA LEU A 152 -17.02 -23.91 -4.49
C LEU A 152 -16.19 -22.66 -4.81
N ALA A 153 -14.90 -22.66 -4.46
CA ALA A 153 -14.01 -21.52 -4.72
C ALA A 153 -14.02 -21.13 -6.20
N ARG A 154 -14.01 -22.11 -7.10
CA ARG A 154 -14.06 -21.91 -8.56
C ARG A 154 -15.40 -21.36 -9.08
N LEU A 155 -16.50 -21.54 -8.35
CA LEU A 155 -17.80 -20.96 -8.73
C LEU A 155 -17.86 -19.44 -8.55
N PHE A 156 -16.84 -18.85 -7.92
CA PHE A 156 -16.65 -17.41 -7.81
C PHE A 156 -15.68 -16.84 -8.84
N ASP A 157 -15.22 -17.63 -9.82
CA ASP A 157 -14.41 -17.10 -10.91
C ASP A 157 -15.25 -16.11 -11.72
N LEU A 158 -14.71 -14.91 -11.89
CA LEU A 158 -15.27 -13.88 -12.76
C LEU A 158 -14.46 -13.87 -14.07
N ASP A 159 -14.91 -14.69 -15.05
CA ASP A 159 -14.16 -15.01 -16.28
C ASP A 159 -13.68 -13.75 -16.99
N ARG A 160 -14.58 -12.77 -17.18
CA ARG A 160 -14.20 -11.50 -17.82
C ARG A 160 -13.03 -10.83 -17.13
N LEU A 161 -12.95 -10.89 -15.81
CA LEU A 161 -11.88 -10.25 -15.05
C LEU A 161 -10.59 -11.06 -15.12
N ILE A 162 -10.68 -12.37 -14.87
CA ILE A 162 -9.51 -13.23 -14.79
C ILE A 162 -8.85 -13.43 -16.16
N ASP A 163 -9.62 -13.66 -17.23
CA ASP A 163 -9.09 -13.90 -18.57
C ASP A 163 -8.37 -12.66 -19.10
N ASN A 164 -8.98 -11.48 -18.96
CA ASN A 164 -8.33 -10.24 -19.37
C ASN A 164 -7.08 -9.95 -18.55
N ALA A 165 -7.13 -10.14 -17.22
CA ALA A 165 -5.96 -9.92 -16.39
C ALA A 165 -4.84 -10.92 -16.68
N ALA A 166 -5.14 -12.22 -16.87
CA ALA A 166 -4.15 -13.23 -17.24
C ALA A 166 -3.51 -12.93 -18.61
N ALA A 167 -4.30 -12.43 -19.57
CA ALA A 167 -3.82 -11.96 -20.86
C ALA A 167 -3.13 -10.59 -20.83
N ASN A 168 -2.97 -9.97 -19.66
CA ASN A 168 -2.43 -8.62 -19.48
C ASN A 168 -3.21 -7.54 -20.27
N THR A 169 -4.52 -7.73 -20.41
CA THR A 169 -5.43 -6.77 -21.02
C THR A 169 -6.10 -5.93 -19.95
N ASP A 170 -5.85 -4.63 -19.96
CA ASP A 170 -6.35 -3.70 -18.94
C ASP A 170 -7.80 -3.28 -19.21
N ILE A 171 -8.72 -3.76 -18.40
CA ILE A 171 -10.16 -3.43 -18.45
C ILE A 171 -10.63 -2.69 -17.20
N LEU A 172 -9.71 -2.11 -16.41
CA LEU A 172 -10.03 -1.60 -15.06
C LEU A 172 -10.80 -0.28 -15.08
N ASP A 173 -10.76 0.48 -16.17
CA ASP A 173 -11.48 1.76 -16.28
C ASP A 173 -12.98 1.57 -16.02
N GLY A 174 -13.51 2.33 -15.05
CA GLY A 174 -14.90 2.27 -14.63
C GLY A 174 -15.26 1.12 -13.69
N LEU A 175 -14.31 0.23 -13.32
CA LEU A 175 -14.57 -0.79 -12.32
C LEU A 175 -14.39 -0.23 -10.90
N HIS A 176 -15.23 -0.68 -9.97
CA HIS A 176 -15.12 -0.36 -8.56
C HIS A 176 -13.87 -1.02 -7.98
N ALA A 177 -12.96 -0.23 -7.44
CA ALA A 177 -11.63 -0.70 -7.08
C ALA A 177 -11.65 -1.74 -5.95
N ASN A 178 -12.27 -1.38 -4.82
CA ASN A 178 -12.26 -2.27 -3.67
C ASN A 178 -13.07 -3.56 -3.87
N GLN A 179 -14.12 -3.55 -4.71
CA GLN A 179 -14.85 -4.76 -5.07
C GLN A 179 -13.96 -5.80 -5.77
N HIS A 180 -12.96 -5.34 -6.55
CA HIS A 180 -12.18 -6.23 -7.42
C HIS A 180 -10.80 -6.59 -6.84
N ILE A 181 -10.13 -5.72 -6.06
CA ILE A 181 -8.80 -6.01 -5.52
C ILE A 181 -8.76 -7.33 -4.72
N PRO A 182 -9.69 -7.62 -3.79
CA PRO A 182 -9.64 -8.84 -2.99
C PRO A 182 -9.79 -10.13 -3.80
N ILE A 183 -10.42 -10.06 -4.98
CA ILE A 183 -10.60 -11.21 -5.87
C ILE A 183 -9.24 -11.80 -6.26
N PHE A 184 -8.26 -10.96 -6.55
CA PHE A 184 -6.92 -11.40 -6.96
C PHE A 184 -6.12 -12.05 -5.82
N THR A 185 -6.37 -11.68 -4.57
CA THR A 185 -5.83 -12.43 -3.43
C THR A 185 -6.44 -13.85 -3.38
N GLY A 186 -7.74 -13.97 -3.66
CA GLY A 186 -8.41 -15.27 -3.81
C GLY A 186 -7.84 -16.10 -4.95
N TYR A 187 -7.56 -15.50 -6.10
CA TYR A 187 -6.94 -16.20 -7.24
C TYR A 187 -5.54 -16.73 -6.90
N LEU A 188 -4.74 -16.03 -6.12
CA LEU A 188 -3.47 -16.56 -5.63
C LEU A 188 -3.66 -17.79 -4.73
N ARG A 189 -4.72 -17.85 -3.94
CA ARG A 189 -5.07 -19.04 -3.15
C ARG A 189 -5.56 -20.19 -4.02
N LEU A 190 -6.27 -19.91 -5.10
CA LEU A 190 -6.60 -20.93 -6.11
C LEU A 190 -5.35 -21.46 -6.79
N TYR A 191 -4.39 -20.59 -7.13
CA TYR A 191 -3.09 -21.01 -7.63
C TYR A 191 -2.37 -21.95 -6.65
N ASP A 192 -2.34 -21.59 -5.35
CA ASP A 192 -1.74 -22.43 -4.31
C ASP A 192 -2.39 -23.82 -4.26
N ALA A 193 -3.71 -23.89 -4.41
CA ALA A 193 -4.46 -25.14 -4.32
C ALA A 193 -4.41 -26.00 -5.59
N THR A 194 -4.23 -25.39 -6.77
CA THR A 194 -4.41 -26.06 -8.06
C THR A 194 -3.16 -26.12 -8.92
N GLY A 195 -2.23 -25.18 -8.75
CA GLY A 195 -1.08 -25.00 -9.62
C GLY A 195 -1.41 -24.38 -10.99
N GLU A 196 -2.65 -23.91 -11.20
CA GLU A 196 -3.08 -23.37 -12.48
C GLU A 196 -2.52 -21.96 -12.71
N GLN A 197 -1.59 -21.85 -13.66
CA GLN A 197 -0.76 -20.67 -13.87
C GLN A 197 -1.54 -19.39 -14.17
N HIS A 198 -2.70 -19.47 -14.83
CA HIS A 198 -3.50 -18.30 -15.19
C HIS A 198 -3.95 -17.48 -13.97
N TYR A 199 -4.17 -18.11 -12.81
CA TYR A 199 -4.49 -17.40 -11.57
C TYR A 199 -3.33 -16.52 -11.08
N LEU A 200 -2.11 -17.05 -11.09
CA LEU A 200 -0.91 -16.27 -10.74
C LEU A 200 -0.66 -15.15 -11.75
N ASP A 201 -0.79 -15.45 -13.05
CA ASP A 201 -0.61 -14.46 -14.12
C ASP A 201 -1.63 -13.33 -14.01
N ALA A 202 -2.90 -13.65 -13.73
CA ALA A 202 -3.94 -12.66 -13.53
C ALA A 202 -3.61 -11.71 -12.35
N ALA A 203 -3.24 -12.25 -11.21
CA ALA A 203 -2.93 -11.45 -10.02
C ALA A 203 -1.68 -10.58 -10.21
N ARG A 204 -0.63 -11.12 -10.84
CA ARG A 204 0.60 -10.40 -11.15
C ARG A 204 0.34 -9.24 -12.13
N ASN A 205 -0.36 -9.52 -13.23
CA ASN A 205 -0.66 -8.53 -14.24
C ASN A 205 -1.60 -7.44 -13.71
N PHE A 206 -2.61 -7.82 -12.95
CA PHE A 206 -3.50 -6.86 -12.28
C PHE A 206 -2.71 -5.88 -11.39
N TRP A 207 -1.81 -6.40 -10.55
CA TRP A 207 -0.93 -5.54 -9.75
C TRP A 207 -0.13 -4.57 -10.63
N GLY A 208 0.37 -5.06 -11.78
CA GLY A 208 1.06 -4.28 -12.79
C GLY A 208 0.19 -3.25 -13.51
N MET A 209 -1.14 -3.44 -13.55
CA MET A 209 -2.09 -2.45 -14.10
C MET A 209 -2.42 -1.35 -13.11
N VAL A 210 -2.35 -1.64 -11.81
CA VAL A 210 -2.73 -0.68 -10.75
C VAL A 210 -1.52 0.16 -10.33
N VAL A 211 -0.46 -0.47 -9.82
CA VAL A 211 0.62 0.25 -9.12
C VAL A 211 1.37 1.23 -10.02
N PRO A 212 1.88 0.86 -11.21
CA PRO A 212 2.60 1.81 -12.05
C PRO A 212 1.70 2.82 -12.79
N HIS A 213 0.38 2.60 -12.86
CA HIS A 213 -0.49 3.32 -13.78
C HIS A 213 -1.66 4.06 -13.12
N ARG A 214 -2.02 3.73 -11.86
CA ARG A 214 -3.19 4.27 -11.16
C ARG A 214 -2.91 4.62 -9.70
N MET A 215 -1.65 4.56 -9.28
CA MET A 215 -1.26 4.87 -7.91
C MET A 215 -0.96 6.36 -7.75
N TYR A 216 -1.56 6.98 -6.75
CA TYR A 216 -1.18 8.33 -6.30
C TYR A 216 0.12 8.30 -5.49
N GLY A 217 0.78 9.44 -5.34
CA GLY A 217 2.04 9.55 -4.62
C GLY A 217 2.02 8.92 -3.23
N ILE A 218 0.94 9.03 -2.50
CA ILE A 218 0.76 8.43 -1.17
C ILE A 218 0.67 6.89 -1.15
N GLY A 219 0.58 6.24 -2.31
CA GLY A 219 0.43 4.79 -2.44
C GLY A 219 -1.01 4.30 -2.66
N GLY A 220 -2.00 5.19 -2.56
CA GLY A 220 -3.39 4.85 -2.80
C GLY A 220 -3.80 4.85 -4.26
N THR A 221 -4.99 4.34 -4.53
CA THR A 221 -5.57 4.25 -5.87
C THR A 221 -7.07 4.56 -5.82
N SER A 222 -7.68 4.77 -6.96
CA SER A 222 -9.11 5.08 -7.20
C SER A 222 -9.55 6.50 -6.84
N THR A 223 -10.66 6.94 -7.42
CA THR A 223 -11.37 8.16 -7.07
C THR A 223 -12.86 7.91 -7.13
N GLY A 224 -13.61 8.34 -6.09
CA GLY A 224 -15.02 7.98 -5.93
C GLY A 224 -15.24 6.47 -5.98
N GLU A 225 -14.32 5.69 -5.39
CA GLU A 225 -14.30 4.21 -5.34
C GLU A 225 -13.97 3.50 -6.67
N PHE A 226 -13.87 4.22 -7.79
CA PHE A 226 -13.69 3.62 -9.12
C PHE A 226 -12.32 3.93 -9.70
N TRP A 227 -11.76 2.98 -10.42
CA TRP A 227 -10.63 3.27 -11.30
C TRP A 227 -11.07 4.10 -12.50
N LYS A 228 -10.16 4.88 -13.00
CA LYS A 228 -10.27 5.66 -14.22
C LYS A 228 -9.27 5.15 -15.25
N ALA A 229 -9.24 5.80 -16.39
CA ALA A 229 -8.36 5.43 -17.49
C ALA A 229 -6.89 5.27 -17.01
N ARG A 230 -6.17 4.40 -17.68
CA ARG A 230 -4.75 4.14 -17.42
C ARG A 230 -3.94 5.42 -17.59
N ASP A 231 -2.95 5.61 -16.71
CA ASP A 231 -2.00 6.74 -16.74
C ASP A 231 -2.63 8.13 -16.50
N VAL A 232 -3.86 8.19 -15.98
CA VAL A 232 -4.52 9.45 -15.60
C VAL A 232 -4.48 9.61 -14.08
N ILE A 233 -3.60 10.49 -13.59
CA ILE A 233 -3.40 10.80 -12.17
C ILE A 233 -3.89 12.22 -11.86
N ALA A 234 -3.34 13.24 -12.53
CA ALA A 234 -3.72 14.63 -12.31
C ALA A 234 -5.20 14.87 -12.58
N GLY A 235 -5.72 14.30 -13.68
CA GLY A 235 -7.12 14.41 -14.08
C GLY A 235 -8.12 13.69 -13.17
N THR A 236 -7.65 12.93 -12.19
CA THR A 236 -8.50 12.14 -11.27
C THR A 236 -8.40 12.58 -9.81
N ILE A 237 -7.59 13.59 -9.50
CA ILE A 237 -7.48 14.16 -8.15
C ILE A 237 -8.83 14.79 -7.75
N SER A 238 -9.35 14.37 -6.59
CA SER A 238 -10.62 14.81 -6.04
C SER A 238 -10.62 14.73 -4.51
N ASP A 239 -11.70 15.17 -3.87
CA ASP A 239 -11.92 15.01 -2.43
C ASP A 239 -12.22 13.55 -2.04
N THR A 240 -12.56 12.71 -3.02
CA THR A 240 -12.84 11.29 -2.84
C THR A 240 -11.74 10.40 -3.43
N THR A 241 -10.51 10.89 -3.49
CA THR A 241 -9.35 10.13 -3.95
C THR A 241 -8.88 9.16 -2.87
N ALA A 242 -8.39 7.99 -3.29
CA ALA A 242 -7.65 7.04 -2.46
C ALA A 242 -8.45 6.50 -1.26
N GLU A 243 -9.38 5.61 -1.54
CA GLU A 243 -10.15 4.87 -0.54
C GLU A 243 -9.22 4.03 0.37
N THR A 244 -9.45 4.07 1.69
CA THR A 244 -8.64 3.34 2.68
C THR A 244 -8.68 1.83 2.48
N CYS A 245 -9.83 1.24 2.12
CA CYS A 245 -9.94 -0.20 1.84
C CYS A 245 -9.05 -0.65 0.68
N CYS A 246 -8.96 0.16 -0.38
CA CYS A 246 -8.13 -0.16 -1.53
C CYS A 246 -6.65 -0.31 -1.14
N ALA A 247 -6.12 0.60 -0.32
CA ALA A 247 -4.73 0.52 0.15
C ALA A 247 -4.48 -0.75 0.96
N TYR A 248 -5.36 -1.08 1.91
CA TYR A 248 -5.26 -2.29 2.71
C TYR A 248 -5.23 -3.56 1.86
N ASN A 249 -6.19 -3.70 0.92
CA ASN A 249 -6.28 -4.89 0.07
C ASN A 249 -5.10 -4.98 -0.91
N MET A 250 -4.58 -3.85 -1.41
CA MET A 250 -3.36 -3.85 -2.21
C MET A 250 -2.11 -4.23 -1.41
N LEU A 251 -2.04 -3.93 -0.09
CA LEU A 251 -0.98 -4.46 0.78
C LEU A 251 -1.09 -5.98 0.90
N LYS A 252 -2.29 -6.52 1.11
CA LYS A 252 -2.52 -7.97 1.15
C LYS A 252 -2.06 -8.63 -0.15
N LEU A 253 -2.48 -8.10 -1.29
CA LEU A 253 -2.11 -8.62 -2.61
C LEU A 253 -0.59 -8.58 -2.82
N SER A 254 0.06 -7.47 -2.48
CA SER A 254 1.51 -7.32 -2.62
C SER A 254 2.28 -8.32 -1.76
N ARG A 255 1.82 -8.53 -0.51
CA ARG A 255 2.38 -9.53 0.39
C ARG A 255 2.22 -10.93 -0.17
N THR A 256 1.05 -11.28 -0.67
CA THR A 256 0.78 -12.62 -1.21
C THR A 256 1.60 -12.87 -2.49
N LEU A 257 1.69 -11.88 -3.40
CA LEU A 257 2.56 -11.97 -4.57
C LEU A 257 4.03 -12.17 -4.19
N PHE A 258 4.49 -11.56 -3.09
CA PHE A 258 5.86 -11.72 -2.63
C PHE A 258 6.19 -13.17 -2.21
N PHE A 259 5.22 -13.95 -1.74
CA PHE A 259 5.45 -15.38 -1.46
C PHE A 259 5.78 -16.18 -2.71
N HIS A 260 5.19 -15.80 -3.85
CA HIS A 260 5.43 -16.48 -5.14
C HIS A 260 6.65 -15.91 -5.87
N GLU A 261 6.80 -14.59 -5.82
CA GLU A 261 7.86 -13.87 -6.54
C GLU A 261 8.55 -12.91 -5.56
N GLN A 262 9.73 -13.25 -5.08
CA GLN A 262 10.46 -12.42 -4.11
C GLN A 262 11.03 -11.14 -4.75
N GLN A 263 10.16 -10.41 -5.49
CA GLN A 263 10.52 -9.17 -6.17
C GLN A 263 10.44 -7.97 -5.21
N PRO A 264 11.51 -7.16 -5.09
CA PRO A 264 11.52 -5.99 -4.19
C PRO A 264 10.40 -4.99 -4.47
N LYS A 265 9.93 -4.89 -5.71
CA LYS A 265 8.86 -3.96 -6.14
C LYS A 265 7.58 -4.07 -5.30
N TYR A 266 7.22 -5.29 -4.87
CA TYR A 266 6.03 -5.52 -4.04
C TYR A 266 6.18 -4.89 -2.66
N MET A 267 7.40 -4.96 -2.10
CA MET A 267 7.71 -4.39 -0.80
C MET A 267 8.01 -2.90 -0.87
N ASP A 268 8.49 -2.38 -2.00
CA ASP A 268 8.61 -0.94 -2.25
C ASP A 268 7.22 -0.27 -2.28
N TYR A 269 6.24 -0.91 -2.94
CA TYR A 269 4.85 -0.47 -2.89
C TYR A 269 4.27 -0.59 -1.47
N TYR A 270 4.50 -1.74 -0.80
CA TYR A 270 4.02 -1.98 0.56
C TYR A 270 4.51 -0.90 1.53
N GLU A 271 5.80 -0.60 1.51
CA GLU A 271 6.40 0.47 2.32
C GLU A 271 5.76 1.82 2.04
N ARG A 272 5.59 2.18 0.76
CA ARG A 272 4.99 3.46 0.35
C ARG A 272 3.57 3.60 0.88
N ALA A 273 2.71 2.64 0.61
CA ALA A 273 1.31 2.69 1.02
C ALA A 273 1.16 2.61 2.54
N LEU A 274 1.96 1.78 3.21
CA LEU A 274 1.95 1.64 4.67
C LEU A 274 2.32 2.95 5.37
N TYR A 275 3.50 3.52 5.03
CA TYR A 275 3.99 4.71 5.71
C TYR A 275 3.24 5.99 5.33
N ASN A 276 2.64 6.07 4.15
CA ASN A 276 1.93 7.27 3.76
C ASN A 276 0.42 7.11 3.94
N GLN A 277 -0.26 6.35 3.09
CA GLN A 277 -1.72 6.31 3.15
C GLN A 277 -2.26 5.59 4.38
N VAL A 278 -1.77 4.38 4.71
CA VAL A 278 -2.37 3.58 5.79
C VAL A 278 -2.17 4.26 7.15
N LEU A 279 -0.96 4.73 7.46
CA LEU A 279 -0.73 5.52 8.67
C LEU A 279 -1.45 6.87 8.63
N GLY A 280 -1.43 7.56 7.48
CA GLY A 280 -2.07 8.86 7.30
C GLY A 280 -3.60 8.82 7.28
N SER A 281 -4.22 7.64 7.07
CA SER A 281 -5.67 7.48 7.15
C SER A 281 -6.20 7.45 8.58
N LYS A 282 -5.36 7.19 9.56
CA LYS A 282 -5.71 7.18 10.98
C LYS A 282 -5.48 8.57 11.58
N GLN A 283 -6.45 9.06 12.35
CA GLN A 283 -6.31 10.31 13.11
C GLN A 283 -5.18 10.21 14.13
N ASP A 284 -4.23 11.14 14.09
CA ASP A 284 -3.11 11.21 15.02
C ASP A 284 -3.50 12.03 16.27
N ARG A 285 -4.20 11.37 17.18
CA ARG A 285 -4.59 11.95 18.49
C ARG A 285 -4.15 11.01 19.59
N ALA A 286 -3.20 11.46 20.38
CA ALA A 286 -2.66 10.69 21.51
C ALA A 286 -3.68 10.46 22.63
N ASP A 287 -4.66 11.36 22.76
CA ASP A 287 -5.72 11.34 23.77
C ASP A 287 -7.00 10.64 23.28
N ALA A 288 -7.02 10.15 22.05
CA ALA A 288 -8.22 9.53 21.51
C ALA A 288 -8.40 8.11 22.07
N GLU A 289 -9.47 7.92 22.80
CA GLU A 289 -9.93 6.58 23.23
C GLU A 289 -10.24 5.69 22.02
N LYS A 290 -10.75 6.28 20.95
CA LYS A 290 -11.07 5.63 19.68
C LYS A 290 -10.53 6.47 18.52
N PRO A 291 -9.31 6.19 18.02
CA PRO A 291 -8.78 6.91 16.86
C PRO A 291 -9.67 6.65 15.64
N LEU A 292 -10.07 7.71 14.98
CA LEU A 292 -10.92 7.66 13.81
C LEU A 292 -10.09 7.38 12.54
N VAL A 293 -10.73 6.89 11.51
CA VAL A 293 -10.13 6.58 10.20
C VAL A 293 -10.91 7.30 9.13
N THR A 294 -10.22 7.92 8.19
CA THR A 294 -10.87 8.53 7.03
C THR A 294 -11.29 7.48 6.00
N TYR A 295 -12.42 7.69 5.36
CA TYR A 295 -12.88 6.84 4.24
C TYR A 295 -12.03 7.10 2.99
N PHE A 296 -12.02 8.35 2.52
CA PHE A 296 -11.17 8.84 1.45
C PHE A 296 -10.07 9.72 2.02
N ILE A 297 -8.91 9.70 1.39
CA ILE A 297 -7.84 10.64 1.75
C ILE A 297 -8.14 12.04 1.23
N GLY A 298 -8.66 12.17 0.00
CA GLY A 298 -8.79 13.44 -0.68
C GLY A 298 -7.44 14.09 -1.00
N LEU A 299 -7.23 14.48 -2.25
CA LEU A 299 -5.93 15.02 -2.70
C LEU A 299 -6.07 16.37 -3.42
N THR A 300 -7.26 17.00 -3.38
CA THR A 300 -7.43 18.37 -3.87
C THR A 300 -6.58 19.36 -3.08
N PRO A 301 -6.18 20.47 -3.68
CA PRO A 301 -5.43 21.51 -2.98
C PRO A 301 -6.15 22.03 -1.74
N GLY A 302 -5.45 22.02 -0.60
CA GLY A 302 -6.01 22.47 0.67
C GLY A 302 -7.01 21.50 1.31
N HIS A 303 -7.05 20.25 0.86
CA HIS A 303 -7.94 19.23 1.43
C HIS A 303 -7.66 19.00 2.90
N VAL A 304 -8.74 18.92 3.69
CA VAL A 304 -8.73 18.54 5.10
C VAL A 304 -9.25 17.11 5.21
N ARG A 305 -8.50 16.21 5.84
CA ARG A 305 -8.93 14.83 6.04
C ARG A 305 -10.15 14.77 6.94
N ASP A 306 -11.18 14.06 6.49
CA ASP A 306 -12.43 13.91 7.23
C ASP A 306 -12.35 12.71 8.18
N TYR A 307 -12.16 12.99 9.46
CA TYR A 307 -12.19 12.00 10.55
C TYR A 307 -13.53 11.99 11.29
N THR A 308 -14.58 12.54 10.70
CA THR A 308 -15.90 12.57 11.34
C THR A 308 -16.44 11.15 11.49
N PRO A 309 -16.93 10.75 12.69
CA PRO A 309 -17.57 9.47 12.87
C PRO A 309 -18.79 9.36 11.97
N LYS A 310 -18.84 8.31 11.15
CA LYS A 310 -20.02 8.03 10.35
C LYS A 310 -21.10 7.36 11.22
N GLN A 311 -22.34 7.65 10.96
CA GLN A 311 -23.44 6.95 11.60
C GLN A 311 -23.53 5.52 11.04
N GLY A 312 -23.22 4.54 11.87
CA GLY A 312 -23.03 3.17 11.46
C GLY A 312 -21.57 2.89 11.06
N THR A 313 -21.24 1.64 10.90
CA THR A 313 -19.92 1.20 10.46
C THR A 313 -19.84 1.19 8.94
N THR A 314 -18.79 1.82 8.40
CA THR A 314 -18.44 1.70 6.99
C THR A 314 -17.40 0.60 6.81
N CYS A 315 -17.19 0.16 5.54
CA CYS A 315 -16.14 -0.80 5.22
C CYS A 315 -14.75 -0.27 5.63
N CYS A 316 -14.48 1.02 5.41
CA CYS A 316 -13.19 1.64 5.73
C CYS A 316 -12.93 1.77 7.23
N GLU A 317 -13.94 1.92 8.07
CA GLU A 317 -13.78 1.88 9.53
C GLU A 317 -13.37 0.46 10.00
N GLY A 318 -14.00 -0.58 9.45
CA GLY A 318 -13.61 -1.97 9.69
C GLY A 318 -12.17 -2.24 9.20
N THR A 319 -11.86 -1.83 7.98
CA THR A 319 -10.51 -1.92 7.41
C THR A 319 -9.48 -1.14 8.23
N GLY A 320 -9.85 0.02 8.76
CA GLY A 320 -8.98 0.84 9.61
C GLY A 320 -8.57 0.11 10.90
N MET A 321 -9.45 -0.70 11.48
CA MET A 321 -9.10 -1.58 12.61
C MET A 321 -8.12 -2.68 12.16
N GLU A 322 -8.38 -3.33 11.03
CA GLU A 322 -7.50 -4.34 10.47
C GLU A 322 -6.13 -3.77 10.04
N SER A 323 -6.06 -2.52 9.65
CA SER A 323 -4.82 -1.85 9.21
C SER A 323 -3.73 -1.89 10.29
N ALA A 324 -4.09 -1.93 11.57
CA ALA A 324 -3.14 -2.08 12.67
C ALA A 324 -2.33 -3.38 12.58
N THR A 325 -2.89 -4.44 11.99
CA THR A 325 -2.19 -5.72 11.78
C THR A 325 -1.08 -5.61 10.73
N LYS A 326 -1.10 -4.57 9.88
CA LYS A 326 -0.12 -4.36 8.80
C LYS A 326 1.16 -3.69 9.28
N TYR A 327 1.20 -3.09 10.46
CA TYR A 327 2.37 -2.35 10.94
C TYR A 327 3.57 -3.26 11.22
N GLN A 328 3.33 -4.52 11.61
CA GLN A 328 4.38 -5.51 11.85
C GLN A 328 4.31 -6.71 10.89
N ASP A 329 3.25 -6.79 10.09
CA ASP A 329 3.15 -7.75 9.01
C ASP A 329 4.20 -7.42 7.93
N SER A 330 4.70 -8.43 7.26
CA SER A 330 5.63 -8.26 6.12
C SER A 330 7.01 -7.65 6.44
N VAL A 331 7.38 -7.49 7.72
CA VAL A 331 8.73 -7.06 8.11
C VAL A 331 9.75 -8.11 7.71
N TYR A 332 9.43 -9.38 7.97
CA TYR A 332 10.31 -10.52 7.69
C TYR A 332 9.60 -11.59 6.88
N PHE A 333 10.38 -12.25 6.00
CA PHE A 333 9.98 -13.50 5.34
C PHE A 333 11.13 -14.49 5.40
N LYS A 334 10.84 -15.75 5.66
CA LYS A 334 11.83 -16.81 5.58
C LYS A 334 11.73 -17.56 4.25
N ALA A 335 12.86 -17.98 3.69
CA ALA A 335 12.84 -18.96 2.61
C ALA A 335 12.25 -20.28 3.13
N ALA A 336 11.53 -21.01 2.27
CA ALA A 336 10.85 -22.25 2.66
C ALA A 336 11.80 -23.29 3.27
N ASP A 337 13.03 -23.37 2.76
CA ASP A 337 14.10 -24.26 3.24
C ASP A 337 14.86 -23.70 4.47
N GLY A 338 14.48 -22.55 4.97
CA GLY A 338 15.16 -21.87 6.07
C GLY A 338 16.56 -21.35 5.74
N SER A 339 16.97 -21.33 4.47
CA SER A 339 18.31 -20.87 4.05
C SER A 339 18.49 -19.35 4.14
N ALA A 340 17.41 -18.58 4.11
CA ALA A 340 17.46 -17.13 4.11
C ALA A 340 16.33 -16.48 4.93
N LEU A 341 16.63 -15.30 5.45
CA LEU A 341 15.68 -14.36 6.03
C LEU A 341 15.69 -13.06 5.21
N TYR A 342 14.55 -12.72 4.64
CA TYR A 342 14.33 -11.44 3.99
C TYR A 342 13.92 -10.39 5.04
N VAL A 343 14.57 -9.24 5.01
CA VAL A 343 14.23 -8.06 5.81
C VAL A 343 13.66 -7.01 4.89
N ASN A 344 12.35 -6.86 4.88
CA ASN A 344 11.63 -6.07 3.90
C ASN A 344 11.25 -4.68 4.39
N LEU A 345 10.86 -4.56 5.67
CA LEU A 345 10.51 -3.28 6.27
C LEU A 345 11.46 -2.97 7.43
N TYR A 346 11.78 -1.68 7.55
CA TYR A 346 12.68 -1.21 8.60
C TYR A 346 11.86 -0.61 9.75
N SER A 347 11.21 -1.50 10.53
CA SER A 347 10.37 -1.14 11.67
C SER A 347 10.90 -1.73 12.96
N PRO A 348 10.74 -1.08 14.14
CA PRO A 348 11.08 -1.67 15.42
C PRO A 348 10.33 -2.99 15.59
N SER A 349 11.07 -4.10 15.79
CA SER A 349 10.44 -5.43 15.83
C SER A 349 11.37 -6.48 16.43
N GLN A 350 10.79 -7.58 16.84
CA GLN A 350 11.52 -8.77 17.24
C GLN A 350 10.93 -10.00 16.55
N LEU A 351 11.78 -10.74 15.86
CA LEU A 351 11.46 -12.02 15.27
C LEU A 351 12.01 -13.14 16.17
N ASN A 352 11.16 -14.07 16.55
CA ASN A 352 11.56 -15.34 17.18
C ASN A 352 11.57 -16.43 16.10
N TRP A 353 12.73 -16.78 15.62
CA TRP A 353 12.89 -17.85 14.62
C TRP A 353 13.22 -19.17 15.30
N THR A 354 12.16 -19.84 15.78
CA THR A 354 12.25 -21.02 16.65
C THR A 354 13.00 -22.18 15.98
N GLU A 355 12.75 -22.41 14.69
CA GLU A 355 13.38 -23.52 13.93
C GLU A 355 14.89 -23.33 13.77
N LYS A 356 15.41 -22.13 13.90
CA LYS A 356 16.84 -21.80 13.88
C LYS A 356 17.41 -21.59 15.28
N GLY A 357 16.58 -21.55 16.32
CA GLY A 357 17.01 -21.27 17.70
C GLY A 357 17.59 -19.86 17.87
N VAL A 358 17.18 -18.89 17.05
CA VAL A 358 17.66 -17.51 17.09
C VAL A 358 16.53 -16.51 17.19
N THR A 359 16.86 -15.34 17.71
CA THR A 359 16.00 -14.14 17.63
C THR A 359 16.68 -13.09 16.76
N VAL A 360 15.91 -12.24 16.12
CA VAL A 360 16.40 -11.06 15.39
C VAL A 360 15.63 -9.85 15.90
N THR A 361 16.31 -8.96 16.60
CA THR A 361 15.73 -7.72 17.12
C THR A 361 16.15 -6.57 16.23
N GLN A 362 15.18 -5.85 15.66
CA GLN A 362 15.40 -4.66 14.88
C GLN A 362 15.14 -3.41 15.73
N THR A 363 16.17 -2.60 15.90
CA THR A 363 16.13 -1.34 16.66
C THR A 363 16.28 -0.19 15.68
N THR A 364 15.29 0.72 15.64
CA THR A 364 15.25 1.86 14.74
C THR A 364 14.18 2.86 15.16
N ALA A 365 14.33 4.12 14.78
CA ALA A 365 13.27 5.12 14.74
C ALA A 365 12.86 5.48 13.30
N PHE A 366 13.18 4.60 12.33
CA PHE A 366 12.80 4.80 10.92
C PHE A 366 11.27 4.97 10.79
N PRO A 367 10.78 5.92 9.98
CA PRO A 367 11.52 6.77 9.06
C PRO A 367 12.02 8.10 9.66
N ARG A 368 11.93 8.30 10.98
CA ARG A 368 12.47 9.50 11.63
C ARG A 368 14.01 9.51 11.72
N GLU A 369 14.63 8.34 11.60
CA GLU A 369 16.08 8.18 11.41
C GLU A 369 16.38 7.41 10.14
N GLN A 370 17.61 7.56 9.63
CA GLN A 370 18.04 7.03 8.34
C GLN A 370 18.87 5.76 8.49
N SER A 371 18.60 4.98 9.54
CA SER A 371 19.30 3.74 9.83
C SER A 371 18.48 2.76 10.64
N THR A 372 18.89 1.50 10.61
CA THR A 372 18.37 0.45 11.46
C THR A 372 19.48 -0.49 11.89
N THR A 373 19.31 -1.17 13.03
CA THR A 373 20.24 -2.17 13.51
C THR A 373 19.49 -3.46 13.81
N LEU A 374 19.92 -4.57 13.16
CA LEU A 374 19.48 -5.90 13.50
C LEU A 374 20.46 -6.50 14.49
N THR A 375 19.99 -7.03 15.60
CA THR A 375 20.80 -7.76 16.59
C THR A 375 20.33 -9.21 16.63
N VAL A 376 21.25 -10.14 16.40
CA VAL A 376 20.98 -11.57 16.51
C VAL A 376 21.13 -11.99 17.97
N GLY A 377 20.16 -12.73 18.50
CA GLY A 377 20.17 -13.30 19.84
C GLY A 377 19.94 -14.81 19.80
N GLY A 378 20.02 -15.46 20.95
CA GLY A 378 19.84 -16.91 21.08
C GLY A 378 21.08 -17.72 20.72
N GLY A 379 20.92 -18.79 19.95
CA GLY A 379 21.96 -19.71 19.57
C GLY A 379 22.87 -19.25 18.43
N SER A 380 23.38 -20.22 17.68
CA SER A 380 24.17 -19.98 16.47
C SER A 380 23.51 -20.70 15.30
N ALA A 381 23.29 -19.98 14.17
CA ALA A 381 22.68 -20.55 12.99
C ALA A 381 23.27 -19.97 11.69
N ALA A 382 23.39 -20.81 10.67
CA ALA A 382 23.80 -20.39 9.33
C ALA A 382 22.58 -20.04 8.50
N PHE A 383 22.52 -18.81 7.98
CA PHE A 383 21.55 -18.35 7.02
C PHE A 383 22.00 -17.07 6.33
N ALA A 384 21.37 -16.76 5.22
CA ALA A 384 21.56 -15.51 4.51
C ALA A 384 20.56 -14.45 5.02
N LEU A 385 21.03 -13.25 5.37
CA LEU A 385 20.17 -12.08 5.48
C LEU A 385 20.06 -11.43 4.09
N ARG A 386 18.85 -11.33 3.58
CA ARG A 386 18.50 -10.61 2.35
C ARG A 386 17.87 -9.28 2.73
N LEU A 387 18.66 -8.22 2.69
CA LEU A 387 18.29 -6.89 3.11
C LEU A 387 17.73 -6.13 1.90
N ARG A 388 16.46 -5.71 1.95
CA ARG A 388 15.89 -4.94 0.85
C ARG A 388 16.63 -3.60 0.72
N VAL A 389 17.10 -3.29 -0.48
CA VAL A 389 17.57 -1.96 -0.85
C VAL A 389 16.42 -1.23 -1.51
N PRO A 390 15.73 -0.31 -0.82
CA PRO A 390 14.57 0.37 -1.39
C PRO A 390 14.89 1.07 -2.71
N ALA A 391 13.94 1.10 -3.64
CA ALA A 391 14.13 1.76 -4.92
C ALA A 391 14.46 3.26 -4.79
N TRP A 392 13.97 3.92 -3.74
CA TRP A 392 14.28 5.33 -3.45
C TRP A 392 15.69 5.55 -2.87
N ALA A 393 16.37 4.49 -2.36
CA ALA A 393 17.70 4.59 -1.75
C ALA A 393 18.80 4.60 -2.82
N THR A 394 18.81 5.63 -3.65
CA THR A 394 19.64 5.72 -4.86
C THR A 394 21.12 5.98 -4.59
N ALA A 395 21.50 6.36 -3.37
CA ALA A 395 22.90 6.54 -2.99
C ALA A 395 23.12 6.37 -1.48
N GLY A 396 24.33 5.96 -1.10
CA GLY A 396 24.77 5.92 0.29
C GLY A 396 24.23 4.76 1.12
N PHE A 397 23.44 3.84 0.56
CA PHE A 397 23.05 2.63 1.27
C PHE A 397 24.28 1.82 1.67
N ARG A 398 24.41 1.49 2.95
CA ARG A 398 25.60 0.79 3.49
C ARG A 398 25.19 -0.21 4.53
N VAL A 399 25.90 -1.35 4.52
CA VAL A 399 25.73 -2.42 5.50
C VAL A 399 27.04 -2.67 6.22
N THR A 400 26.99 -2.73 7.55
CA THR A 400 28.12 -3.17 8.37
C THR A 400 27.72 -4.33 9.24
N VAL A 401 28.64 -5.25 9.49
CA VAL A 401 28.48 -6.35 10.46
C VAL A 401 29.52 -6.19 11.55
N ASN A 402 29.09 -6.02 12.79
CA ASN A 402 29.96 -5.79 13.95
C ASN A 402 30.93 -4.61 13.72
N GLY A 403 30.44 -3.52 13.11
CA GLY A 403 31.19 -2.32 12.80
C GLY A 403 32.07 -2.40 11.54
N ARG A 404 32.17 -3.55 10.89
CA ARG A 404 32.96 -3.73 9.66
C ARG A 404 32.07 -3.67 8.44
N ALA A 405 32.48 -2.90 7.43
CA ALA A 405 31.74 -2.82 6.16
C ALA A 405 31.68 -4.19 5.47
N VAL A 406 30.50 -4.51 4.96
CA VAL A 406 30.31 -5.71 4.11
C VAL A 406 30.68 -5.35 2.68
N SER A 407 31.46 -6.23 2.03
CA SER A 407 31.82 -6.06 0.61
C SER A 407 30.62 -6.21 -0.31
N GLY A 408 30.63 -5.54 -1.44
CA GLY A 408 29.57 -5.54 -2.44
C GLY A 408 28.93 -4.16 -2.62
N THR A 409 28.20 -3.99 -3.71
CA THR A 409 27.51 -2.73 -4.06
C THR A 409 26.02 -2.93 -3.95
N PRO A 410 25.36 -2.33 -2.94
CA PRO A 410 23.89 -2.36 -2.85
C PRO A 410 23.29 -1.63 -4.06
N THR A 411 22.33 -2.28 -4.72
CA THR A 411 21.62 -1.74 -5.89
C THR A 411 20.19 -1.38 -5.49
N PRO A 412 19.71 -0.15 -5.71
CA PRO A 412 18.33 0.22 -5.44
C PRO A 412 17.33 -0.71 -6.15
N GLY A 413 16.23 -1.05 -5.48
CA GLY A 413 15.24 -2.00 -6.01
C GLY A 413 15.71 -3.45 -6.05
N SER A 414 16.65 -3.84 -5.18
CA SER A 414 17.19 -5.20 -5.08
C SER A 414 17.33 -5.68 -3.65
N TYR A 415 17.90 -6.86 -3.47
CA TYR A 415 18.31 -7.37 -2.15
C TYR A 415 19.84 -7.41 -2.05
N PHE A 416 20.36 -6.82 -0.97
CA PHE A 416 21.76 -6.98 -0.58
C PHE A 416 21.88 -8.18 0.36
N THR A 417 22.65 -9.20 -0.03
CA THR A 417 22.74 -10.47 0.70
C THR A 417 23.99 -10.55 1.55
N VAL A 418 23.81 -10.96 2.82
CA VAL A 418 24.90 -11.21 3.76
C VAL A 418 24.77 -12.63 4.29
N SER A 419 25.61 -13.55 3.81
CA SER A 419 25.60 -14.97 4.19
C SER A 419 26.71 -15.28 5.19
N ARG A 420 26.36 -15.83 6.34
CA ARG A 420 27.30 -16.28 7.35
C ARG A 420 26.65 -17.17 8.40
N THR A 421 27.45 -17.74 9.27
CA THR A 421 26.97 -18.29 10.57
C THR A 421 26.84 -17.14 11.55
N TRP A 422 25.61 -16.85 11.95
CA TRP A 422 25.28 -15.83 12.93
C TRP A 422 25.43 -16.35 14.35
N ARG A 423 25.83 -15.49 15.27
CA ARG A 423 25.99 -15.79 16.70
C ARG A 423 25.26 -14.74 17.53
N SER A 424 24.86 -15.09 18.72
CA SER A 424 24.30 -14.14 19.69
C SER A 424 25.22 -12.93 19.87
N GLY A 425 24.64 -11.73 19.80
CA GLY A 425 25.35 -10.46 19.88
C GLY A 425 25.83 -9.91 18.54
N ASP A 426 25.75 -10.66 17.42
CA ASP A 426 26.06 -10.11 16.10
C ASP A 426 25.11 -8.98 15.75
N LYS A 427 25.67 -7.86 15.25
CA LYS A 427 24.90 -6.66 14.87
C LYS A 427 25.11 -6.34 13.40
N VAL A 428 24.00 -6.14 12.69
CA VAL A 428 23.97 -5.66 11.31
C VAL A 428 23.37 -4.27 11.32
N ARG A 429 24.19 -3.26 11.03
CA ARG A 429 23.74 -1.88 10.86
C ARG A 429 23.55 -1.56 9.38
N ILE A 430 22.38 -1.03 9.05
CA ILE A 430 22.00 -0.58 7.71
C ILE A 430 21.81 0.93 7.78
N SER A 431 22.53 1.66 6.94
CA SER A 431 22.38 3.11 6.77
C SER A 431 21.75 3.40 5.42
N MET A 432 20.73 4.24 5.40
CA MET A 432 19.91 4.57 4.24
C MET A 432 19.73 6.09 4.15
N PRO A 433 20.72 6.84 3.71
CA PRO A 433 20.61 8.30 3.60
C PRO A 433 19.42 8.70 2.74
N PHE A 434 18.58 9.60 3.25
CA PHE A 434 17.44 10.12 2.52
C PHE A 434 17.85 11.22 1.58
N ARG A 435 17.19 11.24 0.43
CA ARG A 435 17.27 12.35 -0.53
C ARG A 435 15.89 12.88 -0.80
N LEU A 436 15.82 14.18 -1.07
CA LEU A 436 14.60 14.79 -1.58
C LEU A 436 14.44 14.42 -3.05
N ARG A 437 13.28 13.93 -3.43
CA ARG A 437 12.93 13.63 -4.83
C ARG A 437 11.52 14.07 -5.12
N VAL A 438 11.24 14.33 -6.37
CA VAL A 438 9.91 14.60 -6.89
C VAL A 438 9.47 13.45 -7.79
N GLU A 439 8.18 13.14 -7.73
CA GLU A 439 7.53 12.24 -8.68
C GLU A 439 6.45 13.02 -9.44
N LYS A 440 6.40 12.83 -10.75
CA LYS A 440 5.49 13.55 -11.65
C LYS A 440 4.19 12.76 -11.82
N ALA A 441 3.06 13.45 -11.92
CA ALA A 441 1.84 12.81 -12.41
C ALA A 441 2.04 12.36 -13.87
N LEU A 442 1.48 11.21 -14.21
CA LEU A 442 1.72 10.57 -15.52
C LEU A 442 1.13 11.39 -16.68
N ASP A 443 -0.04 11.98 -16.45
CA ASP A 443 -0.80 12.79 -17.42
C ASP A 443 -0.48 14.29 -17.38
N ASP A 444 0.16 14.77 -16.29
CA ASP A 444 0.60 16.17 -16.18
C ASP A 444 1.96 16.23 -15.45
N PRO A 445 3.08 16.20 -16.17
CA PRO A 445 4.41 16.27 -15.56
C PRO A 445 4.69 17.55 -14.76
N SER A 446 3.90 18.61 -14.95
CA SER A 446 4.00 19.83 -14.15
C SER A 446 3.41 19.65 -12.75
N LEU A 447 2.50 18.71 -12.57
CA LEU A 447 1.94 18.34 -11.26
C LEU A 447 2.83 17.28 -10.62
N GLN A 448 3.32 17.54 -9.42
CA GLN A 448 4.36 16.75 -8.78
C GLN A 448 4.05 16.51 -7.30
N THR A 449 4.60 15.44 -6.75
CA THR A 449 4.56 15.15 -5.32
C THR A 449 5.99 15.00 -4.79
N LEU A 450 6.18 15.32 -3.52
CA LEU A 450 7.51 15.45 -2.89
C LEU A 450 7.76 14.31 -1.91
N PHE A 451 8.95 13.70 -1.99
CA PHE A 451 9.38 12.66 -1.07
C PHE A 451 10.72 12.98 -0.42
N TYR A 452 10.84 12.62 0.86
CA TYR A 452 12.11 12.55 1.56
C TYR A 452 12.33 11.12 2.07
N GLY A 453 13.21 10.37 1.42
CA GLY A 453 13.28 8.93 1.60
C GLY A 453 11.95 8.25 1.25
N PRO A 454 11.36 7.43 2.14
CA PRO A 454 10.07 6.76 1.89
C PRO A 454 8.87 7.67 2.14
N VAL A 455 9.07 8.85 2.75
CA VAL A 455 8.01 9.69 3.28
C VAL A 455 7.55 10.70 2.25
N ASN A 456 6.25 10.72 1.96
CA ASN A 456 5.63 11.79 1.19
C ASN A 456 5.51 13.03 2.07
N LEU A 457 6.06 14.15 1.59
CA LEU A 457 5.98 15.44 2.27
C LEU A 457 4.84 16.26 1.66
N VAL A 458 3.94 16.76 2.50
CA VAL A 458 2.79 17.55 2.09
C VAL A 458 2.90 18.97 2.60
N GLY A 459 2.58 19.94 1.74
CA GLY A 459 2.54 21.34 2.14
C GLY A 459 1.31 21.63 2.99
N ARG A 460 1.46 22.28 4.13
CA ARG A 460 0.37 22.76 4.99
C ARG A 460 -0.09 24.13 4.55
N SER A 461 -1.24 24.22 3.89
CA SER A 461 -1.80 25.47 3.38
C SER A 461 -3.29 25.32 3.08
N SER A 462 -4.07 26.35 3.37
CA SER A 462 -5.49 26.43 3.03
C SER A 462 -5.76 26.97 1.62
N ALA A 463 -4.73 27.18 0.80
CA ALA A 463 -4.92 27.59 -0.59
C ALA A 463 -5.73 26.54 -1.36
N THR A 464 -6.67 26.98 -2.17
CA THR A 464 -7.55 26.11 -2.99
C THR A 464 -7.00 25.85 -4.39
N SER A 465 -5.81 26.34 -4.69
CA SER A 465 -5.06 26.05 -5.92
C SER A 465 -3.71 25.42 -5.56
N HIS A 466 -3.17 24.63 -6.48
CA HIS A 466 -1.87 23.98 -6.24
C HIS A 466 -0.78 24.99 -5.90
N LEU A 467 -0.01 24.71 -4.86
CA LEU A 467 1.19 25.46 -4.52
C LEU A 467 2.15 25.48 -5.72
N GLN A 468 2.85 26.61 -5.90
CA GLN A 468 3.85 26.79 -6.96
C GLN A 468 5.23 26.66 -6.34
N LEU A 469 5.99 25.61 -6.70
CA LEU A 469 7.28 25.33 -6.09
C LEU A 469 8.41 25.30 -7.13
N GLY A 470 9.50 26.05 -6.85
CA GLY A 470 10.77 25.95 -7.56
C GLY A 470 11.80 25.22 -6.69
N LEU A 471 12.36 24.13 -7.21
CA LEU A 471 13.23 23.23 -6.43
C LEU A 471 14.69 23.22 -6.91
N TYR A 472 14.96 23.54 -8.17
CA TYR A 472 16.31 23.42 -8.72
C TYR A 472 17.26 24.57 -8.33
N ARG A 473 16.72 25.67 -7.84
CA ARG A 473 17.54 26.86 -7.51
C ARG A 473 18.72 26.52 -6.60
N ASN A 474 18.51 25.69 -5.59
CA ASN A 474 19.53 25.30 -4.62
C ASN A 474 20.00 23.84 -4.78
N ALA A 475 19.73 23.22 -5.93
CA ALA A 475 20.19 21.86 -6.17
C ALA A 475 21.71 21.77 -6.12
N GLY A 476 22.26 20.85 -5.35
CA GLY A 476 23.69 20.56 -5.25
C GLY A 476 24.19 19.70 -6.43
N LEU A 477 25.50 19.56 -6.57
CA LEU A 477 26.12 18.71 -7.62
C LEU A 477 25.68 17.24 -7.49
N SER A 478 25.34 16.80 -6.31
CA SER A 478 24.78 15.46 -6.07
C SER A 478 23.41 15.23 -6.72
N GLY A 479 22.72 16.30 -7.17
CA GLY A 479 21.34 16.26 -7.64
C GLY A 479 20.32 16.19 -6.51
N ASP A 480 20.74 16.30 -5.24
CA ASP A 480 19.83 16.36 -4.12
C ASP A 480 19.12 17.71 -4.10
N LEU A 481 17.80 17.68 -3.99
CA LEU A 481 16.94 18.87 -3.91
C LEU A 481 16.73 19.34 -2.46
N LEU A 482 17.20 18.58 -1.48
CA LEU A 482 17.05 18.91 -0.05
C LEU A 482 17.57 20.30 0.32
N PRO A 483 18.67 20.83 -0.25
CA PRO A 483 19.13 22.19 0.04
C PRO A 483 18.13 23.30 -0.31
N SER A 484 17.08 23.00 -1.08
CA SER A 484 15.96 23.92 -1.35
C SER A 484 15.00 24.06 -0.18
N LEU A 485 15.03 23.14 0.75
CA LEU A 485 14.16 23.11 1.94
C LEU A 485 14.95 23.43 3.20
N THR A 486 14.33 24.17 4.12
CA THR A 486 14.92 24.49 5.42
C THR A 486 14.34 23.58 6.48
N PRO A 487 15.13 22.78 7.22
CA PRO A 487 14.62 21.95 8.31
C PRO A 487 13.93 22.76 9.40
N VAL A 488 12.85 22.25 9.96
CA VAL A 488 12.17 22.84 11.11
C VAL A 488 12.80 22.30 12.40
N SER A 489 13.34 23.19 13.22
CA SER A 489 14.01 22.80 14.47
C SER A 489 13.09 22.00 15.40
N GLY A 490 13.58 20.88 15.92
CA GLY A 490 12.85 20.02 16.85
C GLY A 490 11.74 19.17 16.22
N LYS A 491 11.49 19.28 14.91
CA LYS A 491 10.50 18.46 14.21
C LYS A 491 11.17 17.60 13.13
N PRO A 492 11.46 16.32 13.40
CA PRO A 492 12.03 15.44 12.40
C PRO A 492 11.14 15.37 11.13
N LEU A 493 11.77 15.36 9.96
CA LEU A 493 11.11 15.29 8.65
C LEU A 493 10.28 16.53 8.25
N HIS A 494 10.18 17.55 9.09
CA HIS A 494 9.52 18.81 8.74
C HIS A 494 10.50 19.79 8.13
N HIS A 495 10.06 20.47 7.08
CA HIS A 495 10.85 21.45 6.35
C HIS A 495 9.98 22.65 5.97
N THR A 496 10.59 23.77 5.65
CA THR A 496 9.92 24.93 5.06
C THR A 496 10.47 25.23 3.67
N LEU A 497 9.58 25.65 2.78
CA LEU A 497 9.91 26.19 1.46
C LEU A 497 8.96 27.31 1.12
N ALA A 498 9.52 28.49 0.76
CA ALA A 498 8.73 29.67 0.40
C ALA A 498 7.62 30.04 1.43
N GLY A 499 7.93 29.87 2.73
CA GLY A 499 6.99 30.18 3.82
C GLY A 499 5.95 29.09 4.12
N THR A 500 5.89 28.02 3.34
CA THR A 500 5.01 26.87 3.60
C THR A 500 5.76 25.78 4.37
N GLU A 501 5.16 25.25 5.43
CA GLU A 501 5.65 24.05 6.13
C GLU A 501 5.28 22.80 5.32
N PHE A 502 6.27 21.93 5.11
CA PHE A 502 6.12 20.60 4.54
C PHE A 502 6.30 19.58 5.66
N ALA A 503 5.30 18.75 5.87
CA ALA A 503 5.22 17.75 6.94
C ALA A 503 5.03 16.34 6.37
N PRO A 504 5.37 15.29 7.14
CA PRO A 504 5.08 13.92 6.75
C PRO A 504 3.58 13.68 6.53
N PHE A 505 3.23 13.04 5.42
CA PHE A 505 1.82 12.69 5.16
C PHE A 505 1.22 11.78 6.24
N PHE A 506 2.02 10.91 6.84
CA PHE A 506 1.57 9.97 7.87
C PHE A 506 1.10 10.64 9.18
N GLU A 507 1.39 11.89 9.39
CA GLU A 507 0.76 12.65 10.48
C GLU A 507 -0.70 12.87 10.13
N GLY A 508 -1.58 12.07 10.76
CA GLY A 508 -3.02 12.08 10.54
C GLY A 508 -3.71 13.30 11.16
N THR A 509 -3.31 14.50 10.73
CA THR A 509 -3.83 15.78 11.25
C THR A 509 -5.02 16.27 10.42
N GLU A 510 -5.78 17.21 11.00
CA GLU A 510 -6.88 17.93 10.32
C GLU A 510 -6.40 19.24 9.68
N ASP A 511 -5.09 19.39 9.42
CA ASP A 511 -4.56 20.54 8.71
C ASP A 511 -4.91 20.47 7.22
N PRO A 512 -5.20 21.61 6.57
CA PRO A 512 -5.33 21.66 5.12
C PRO A 512 -4.00 21.29 4.46
N THR A 513 -4.01 20.34 3.52
CA THR A 513 -2.79 19.78 2.93
C THR A 513 -2.76 19.83 1.41
N HIS A 514 -1.55 19.88 0.87
CA HIS A 514 -1.24 19.74 -0.54
C HIS A 514 -0.28 18.56 -0.74
N ALA A 515 -0.80 17.42 -1.18
CA ALA A 515 0.03 16.27 -1.54
C ALA A 515 0.69 16.44 -2.92
N TYR A 516 0.10 17.29 -3.74
CA TYR A 516 0.62 17.65 -5.06
C TYR A 516 0.82 19.17 -5.17
N PHE A 517 1.78 19.56 -5.98
CA PHE A 517 2.11 20.95 -6.28
C PHE A 517 2.45 21.12 -7.76
N LYS A 518 2.34 22.34 -8.27
CA LYS A 518 2.77 22.70 -9.64
C LYS A 518 4.24 23.13 -9.61
N ARG A 519 4.99 22.69 -10.61
CA ARG A 519 6.34 23.21 -10.79
C ARG A 519 6.26 24.70 -11.16
N SER A 520 7.10 25.49 -10.52
CA SER A 520 7.24 26.91 -10.78
C SER A 520 8.72 27.28 -10.94
N GLU A 521 9.27 26.95 -12.09
CA GLU A 521 10.62 27.33 -12.50
C GLU A 521 10.55 28.06 -13.85
N PRO A 522 10.01 29.29 -13.84
CA PRO A 522 9.75 29.99 -15.09
C PRO A 522 11.02 30.44 -15.81
N ARG A 523 12.16 30.45 -15.09
CA ARG A 523 13.46 30.89 -15.62
C ARG A 523 14.53 29.86 -15.35
N VAL A 524 15.55 29.83 -16.20
CA VAL A 524 16.74 29.00 -15.98
C VAL A 524 17.64 29.69 -14.95
N ILE A 525 17.65 29.13 -13.75
CA ILE A 525 18.40 29.63 -12.59
C ILE A 525 19.35 28.54 -12.09
N PHE A 526 20.59 28.91 -11.76
CA PHE A 526 21.55 28.04 -11.10
C PHE A 526 22.03 28.73 -9.81
N GLY A 527 21.71 28.15 -8.67
CA GLY A 527 22.02 28.80 -7.38
C GLY A 527 21.39 30.21 -7.31
N ASN A 528 22.22 31.20 -7.00
CA ASN A 528 21.78 32.58 -6.95
C ASN A 528 21.86 33.31 -8.31
N SER A 529 22.30 32.63 -9.38
CA SER A 529 22.53 33.21 -10.69
C SER A 529 21.35 32.97 -11.62
N ASP A 530 20.66 34.02 -12.03
CA ASP A 530 19.54 34.00 -12.98
C ASP A 530 20.03 34.31 -14.39
N SER A 531 19.74 33.42 -15.34
CA SER A 531 20.16 33.61 -16.74
C SER A 531 19.33 34.67 -17.48
N GLY A 532 18.20 35.09 -16.93
CA GLY A 532 17.24 35.92 -17.64
C GLY A 532 16.45 35.18 -18.74
N VAL A 533 16.70 33.88 -18.92
CA VAL A 533 16.10 33.07 -19.98
C VAL A 533 14.91 32.30 -19.42
N ALA A 534 13.79 32.31 -20.15
CA ALA A 534 12.66 31.44 -19.81
C ALA A 534 13.09 29.97 -19.84
N ASN A 535 12.58 29.16 -18.90
CA ASN A 535 12.86 27.74 -18.86
C ASN A 535 11.91 27.01 -19.83
N PRO A 536 12.37 26.68 -21.05
CA PRO A 536 11.48 26.10 -22.05
C PRO A 536 11.15 24.63 -21.70
N ALA A 537 10.00 24.17 -22.20
CA ALA A 537 9.55 22.79 -22.02
C ALA A 537 9.32 22.11 -23.38
N LYS A 538 9.49 20.79 -23.41
CA LYS A 538 9.05 19.90 -24.49
C LYS A 538 7.53 19.69 -24.39
N SER A 539 6.96 19.04 -25.40
CA SER A 539 5.53 18.69 -25.43
C SER A 539 5.11 17.74 -24.30
N ASP A 540 6.05 16.95 -23.78
CA ASP A 540 5.86 16.05 -22.64
C ASP A 540 6.05 16.75 -21.28
N GLY A 541 6.17 18.09 -21.26
CA GLY A 541 6.38 18.89 -20.06
C GLY A 541 7.80 18.87 -19.49
N THR A 542 8.74 18.11 -20.09
CA THR A 542 10.15 18.10 -19.66
C THR A 542 10.79 19.43 -19.95
N THR A 543 11.28 20.14 -18.91
CA THR A 543 11.94 21.42 -19.05
C THR A 543 13.43 21.29 -19.36
N LEU A 544 14.06 22.38 -19.80
CA LEU A 544 15.52 22.42 -19.98
C LEU A 544 16.26 22.08 -18.67
N LEU A 545 15.82 22.62 -17.54
CA LEU A 545 16.39 22.32 -16.22
C LEU A 545 16.22 20.85 -15.84
N ASP A 546 15.08 20.23 -16.15
CA ASP A 546 14.89 18.79 -15.91
C ASP A 546 15.92 17.95 -16.63
N GLU A 547 16.14 18.25 -17.90
CA GLU A 547 17.07 17.46 -18.72
C GLU A 547 18.52 17.67 -18.28
N ILE A 548 18.86 18.85 -17.81
CA ILE A 548 20.17 19.13 -17.23
C ILE A 548 20.36 18.31 -15.95
N TRP A 549 19.45 18.44 -14.98
CA TRP A 549 19.55 17.82 -13.66
C TRP A 549 19.33 16.30 -13.67
N ALA A 550 18.71 15.76 -14.70
CA ALA A 550 18.66 14.30 -14.93
C ALA A 550 20.04 13.66 -15.12
N GLY A 551 21.07 14.45 -15.38
CA GLY A 551 22.46 13.99 -15.47
C GLY A 551 23.20 13.90 -14.12
N ALA A 552 22.57 14.30 -13.01
CA ALA A 552 23.17 14.21 -11.68
C ALA A 552 23.28 12.75 -11.19
N PRO A 553 24.24 12.41 -10.33
CA PRO A 553 25.20 13.30 -9.68
C PRO A 553 26.36 13.73 -10.61
N PHE A 554 26.84 14.95 -10.40
CA PHE A 554 28.02 15.49 -11.13
C PHE A 554 29.27 15.42 -10.26
N SER A 555 30.34 14.90 -10.82
CA SER A 555 31.63 14.76 -10.10
C SER A 555 32.30 16.11 -9.79
N SER A 556 31.90 17.17 -10.50
CA SER A 556 32.43 18.53 -10.33
C SER A 556 31.52 19.56 -10.99
N LYS A 557 31.73 20.84 -10.67
CA LYS A 557 31.11 21.96 -11.40
C LYS A 557 31.42 21.89 -12.92
N GLY A 558 32.62 21.48 -13.29
CA GLY A 558 33.00 21.32 -14.70
C GLY A 558 32.17 20.26 -15.40
N ALA A 559 31.87 19.14 -14.73
CA ALA A 559 30.98 18.09 -15.26
C ALA A 559 29.54 18.59 -15.46
N LEU A 560 29.01 19.34 -14.51
CA LEU A 560 27.69 19.99 -14.66
C LEU A 560 27.71 20.99 -15.84
N VAL A 561 28.68 21.86 -15.94
CA VAL A 561 28.80 22.84 -17.05
C VAL A 561 28.87 22.13 -18.39
N THR A 562 29.61 21.03 -18.49
CA THR A 562 29.67 20.18 -19.69
C THR A 562 28.29 19.66 -20.05
N ARG A 563 27.54 19.17 -19.06
CA ARG A 563 26.15 18.71 -19.26
C ARG A 563 25.24 19.84 -19.71
N VAL A 564 25.34 21.03 -19.09
CA VAL A 564 24.59 22.22 -19.49
C VAL A 564 24.88 22.56 -20.97
N ARG A 565 26.14 22.63 -21.37
CA ARG A 565 26.52 22.91 -22.78
C ARG A 565 25.90 21.88 -23.75
N SER A 566 26.04 20.60 -23.44
CA SER A 566 25.52 19.51 -24.28
C SER A 566 24.00 19.62 -24.43
N THR A 567 23.27 19.78 -23.32
CA THR A 567 21.82 19.91 -23.34
C THR A 567 21.37 21.17 -24.07
N VAL A 568 21.96 22.32 -23.78
CA VAL A 568 21.68 23.59 -24.47
C VAL A 568 21.88 23.45 -25.97
N ASN A 569 23.00 22.88 -26.41
CA ASN A 569 23.29 22.70 -27.84
C ASN A 569 22.22 21.83 -28.51
N ALA A 570 21.76 20.76 -27.86
CA ALA A 570 20.69 19.90 -28.37
C ALA A 570 19.36 20.65 -28.48
N TRP A 571 19.04 21.50 -27.49
CA TRP A 571 17.81 22.30 -27.51
C TRP A 571 17.85 23.41 -28.54
N VAL A 572 19.02 24.04 -28.78
CA VAL A 572 19.21 25.03 -29.85
C VAL A 572 19.07 24.36 -31.21
N ALA A 573 19.74 23.23 -31.43
CA ALA A 573 19.64 22.46 -32.67
C ALA A 573 18.20 22.01 -32.98
N ALA A 574 17.39 21.73 -31.93
CA ALA A 574 15.99 21.38 -32.05
C ALA A 574 15.04 22.61 -32.19
N GLY A 575 15.59 23.81 -32.27
CA GLY A 575 14.82 25.06 -32.39
C GLY A 575 13.99 25.42 -31.13
N ARG A 576 14.27 24.80 -29.97
CA ARG A 576 13.54 25.03 -28.71
C ARG A 576 14.15 26.14 -27.85
N LEU A 577 15.35 26.58 -28.18
CA LEU A 577 16.09 27.65 -27.51
C LEU A 577 16.85 28.46 -28.55
N SER A 578 16.91 29.79 -28.41
CA SER A 578 17.74 30.60 -29.28
C SER A 578 19.24 30.40 -28.95
N GLY A 579 20.13 30.54 -29.93
CA GLY A 579 21.58 30.46 -29.70
C GLY A 579 22.09 31.51 -28.69
N ALA A 580 21.51 32.72 -28.73
CA ALA A 580 21.83 33.81 -27.80
C ALA A 580 21.42 33.48 -26.36
N ASP A 581 20.23 32.90 -26.17
CA ASP A 581 19.76 32.48 -24.84
C ASP A 581 20.55 31.26 -24.35
N GLY A 582 20.90 30.34 -25.23
CA GLY A 582 21.75 29.20 -24.88
C GLY A 582 23.11 29.66 -24.30
N GLN A 583 23.71 30.69 -24.90
CA GLN A 583 24.96 31.27 -24.37
C GLN A 583 24.79 31.92 -22.99
N LYS A 584 23.63 32.58 -22.72
CA LYS A 584 23.32 33.12 -21.39
C LYS A 584 23.21 32.02 -20.36
N VAL A 585 22.48 30.93 -20.67
CA VAL A 585 22.32 29.77 -19.80
C VAL A 585 23.67 29.17 -19.42
N VAL A 586 24.54 28.93 -20.41
CA VAL A 586 25.85 28.34 -20.17
C VAL A 586 26.72 29.26 -19.28
N ARG A 587 26.76 30.55 -19.57
CA ARG A 587 27.52 31.53 -18.74
C ARG A 587 27.01 31.58 -17.31
N THR A 588 25.69 31.52 -17.12
CA THR A 588 25.07 31.49 -15.79
C THR A 588 25.51 30.26 -15.00
N ALA A 589 25.50 29.07 -15.63
CA ALA A 589 25.97 27.85 -15.00
C ALA A 589 27.48 27.91 -14.63
N GLU A 590 28.29 28.57 -15.45
CA GLU A 590 29.74 28.78 -15.18
C GLU A 590 29.99 29.73 -14.01
N GLN A 591 29.16 30.74 -13.82
CA GLN A 591 29.28 31.74 -12.76
C GLN A 591 28.70 31.26 -11.42
N ALA A 592 27.70 30.42 -11.44
CA ALA A 592 26.98 29.95 -10.25
C ALA A 592 27.91 29.17 -9.29
N THR A 593 27.53 29.20 -8.01
CA THR A 593 28.11 28.34 -6.97
C THR A 593 27.15 27.22 -6.63
N TYR A 594 27.72 26.04 -6.42
CA TYR A 594 26.93 24.82 -6.15
C TYR A 594 27.42 24.19 -4.84
N ALA A 595 26.47 23.66 -4.07
CA ALA A 595 26.80 22.75 -2.98
C ALA A 595 27.35 21.42 -3.54
N PRO A 596 28.23 20.76 -2.81
CA PRO A 596 28.80 19.46 -3.21
C PRO A 596 27.75 18.39 -3.51
#